data_abd3f363dd9a6d3f8f961861a3bcd1e2
#
_entry.id   abd3f363dd9a6d3f8f961861a3bcd1e2
#
_cell.length_a   1.000
_cell.length_b   1.000
_cell.length_c   1.000
_cell.angle_alpha   90.00
_cell.angle_beta   90.00
_cell.angle_gamma   90.00
#
_symmetry.space_group_name_H-M   'P 1'
#
loop_
_entity.id
_entity.type
_entity.pdbx_description
1 polymer ?
#
loop_
_entity_poly.entity_id
_entity_poly.type
_entity_poly.pdbx_seq_one_letter_code
_entity_poly.pdbx_strand_id
1 'polypeptide(L)'
;MTPSRKPLVLHAITLLELGGAQQNTLYTVEHLDRSLFDPVLACGRGGILDAEAAALAGRGVRVVPMRFLAREIHPVKDLLAVAEFCILFLRLKPAIVHTHSSKAGILGRLAAGLCRVPVVIHSHHGFGFHGRQSSFVRRLYIALERMGARLSDALIFVSKANRSEAESLGIGDPERHVLIRSGIRLSDYPAKLEDRWREKSALGLGRHKPLVLSIGNLKPQKNPLDFIEMAARVLKEKPDAEFVFVGDGALRPAVEGRILVLGIGHRVKLLGWRRDAAKILALADVFVLTSWWEGLPRALIEALKSGVPPVAYATDGVTDVLKNDENGYAVPPGDVAALSERVLSLLKDDALRARMAAAAAASIGREFDIDGMVRSQEELYSRLLARLRGFV
;
A
#
# COMPACT_ATOMS: atom_id res chain seq x y z
N MET A 1 22.58 -24.97 -29.56
CA MET A 1 21.88 -23.70 -29.27
C MET A 1 22.14 -23.38 -27.82
N THR A 2 22.91 -22.33 -27.51
CA THR A 2 23.07 -21.80 -26.17
C THR A 2 21.68 -21.39 -25.66
N PRO A 3 21.22 -21.81 -24.46
CA PRO A 3 19.92 -21.39 -23.93
C PRO A 3 19.91 -19.86 -23.86
N SER A 4 18.95 -19.25 -24.53
CA SER A 4 18.82 -17.79 -24.50
C SER A 4 18.69 -17.36 -23.04
N ARG A 5 19.58 -16.49 -22.58
CA ARG A 5 19.57 -16.01 -21.19
C ARG A 5 18.23 -15.33 -20.91
N LYS A 6 17.54 -15.77 -19.86
CA LYS A 6 16.26 -15.19 -19.43
C LYS A 6 16.42 -13.69 -19.19
N PRO A 7 15.45 -12.85 -19.60
CA PRO A 7 15.48 -11.42 -19.35
C PRO A 7 15.53 -11.14 -17.84
N LEU A 8 16.54 -10.37 -17.42
CA LEU A 8 16.69 -9.92 -16.04
C LEU A 8 15.74 -8.77 -15.78
N VAL A 9 14.88 -8.92 -14.76
CA VAL A 9 13.95 -7.90 -14.27
C VAL A 9 14.44 -7.37 -12.93
N LEU A 10 14.87 -6.12 -12.90
CA LEU A 10 15.35 -5.48 -11.68
C LEU A 10 14.26 -4.59 -11.09
N HIS A 11 13.77 -4.99 -9.93
CA HIS A 11 12.88 -4.18 -9.12
C HIS A 11 13.69 -3.25 -8.20
N ALA A 12 13.35 -1.96 -8.17
CA ALA A 12 14.00 -0.97 -7.31
C ALA A 12 12.99 -0.29 -6.39
N ILE A 13 13.24 -0.32 -5.09
CA ILE A 13 12.39 0.31 -4.07
C ILE A 13 13.23 1.05 -3.02
N THR A 14 12.74 2.21 -2.54
CA THR A 14 13.54 3.07 -1.66
C THR A 14 13.88 2.41 -0.33
N LEU A 15 12.86 1.89 0.37
CA LEU A 15 13.02 1.30 1.70
C LEU A 15 11.93 0.26 1.94
N LEU A 16 12.29 -0.83 2.58
CA LEU A 16 11.40 -1.96 2.88
C LEU A 16 10.72 -1.77 4.25
N GLU A 17 9.89 -0.71 4.35
CA GLU A 17 8.99 -0.51 5.49
C GLU A 17 7.84 -1.53 5.46
N LEU A 18 7.12 -1.68 6.58
CA LEU A 18 5.90 -2.49 6.60
C LEU A 18 4.75 -1.70 5.96
N GLY A 19 4.51 -1.95 4.69
CA GLY A 19 3.49 -1.28 3.89
C GLY A 19 3.07 -2.08 2.65
N GLY A 20 1.93 -1.71 2.05
CA GLY A 20 1.35 -2.45 0.93
C GLY A 20 2.25 -2.50 -0.31
N ALA A 21 2.89 -1.39 -0.66
CA ALA A 21 3.81 -1.32 -1.79
C ALA A 21 5.00 -2.27 -1.63
N GLN A 22 5.61 -2.28 -0.45
CA GLN A 22 6.77 -3.10 -0.13
C GLN A 22 6.41 -4.59 -0.14
N GLN A 23 5.30 -4.96 0.49
CA GLN A 23 4.82 -6.35 0.50
C GLN A 23 4.50 -6.84 -0.90
N ASN A 24 3.84 -6.02 -1.74
CA ASN A 24 3.55 -6.39 -3.12
C ASN A 24 4.84 -6.51 -3.95
N THR A 25 5.83 -5.63 -3.75
CA THR A 25 7.12 -5.73 -4.44
C THR A 25 7.86 -7.00 -4.05
N LEU A 26 7.95 -7.31 -2.74
CA LEU A 26 8.59 -8.54 -2.26
C LEU A 26 7.87 -9.78 -2.81
N TYR A 27 6.54 -9.78 -2.78
CA TYR A 27 5.76 -10.88 -3.33
C TYR A 27 6.01 -11.06 -4.83
N THR A 28 6.00 -9.97 -5.60
CA THR A 28 6.27 -10.03 -7.04
C THR A 28 7.63 -10.64 -7.34
N VAL A 29 8.71 -10.14 -6.73
CA VAL A 29 10.06 -10.66 -7.03
C VAL A 29 10.23 -12.13 -6.59
N GLU A 30 9.50 -12.58 -5.59
CA GLU A 30 9.48 -13.96 -5.14
C GLU A 30 8.74 -14.87 -6.12
N HIS A 31 7.60 -14.44 -6.68
CA HIS A 31 6.64 -15.26 -7.41
C HIS A 31 6.66 -15.03 -8.94
N LEU A 32 7.54 -14.17 -9.46
CA LEU A 32 7.76 -14.09 -10.90
C LEU A 32 8.12 -15.48 -11.47
N ASP A 33 7.52 -15.83 -12.60
CA ASP A 33 7.80 -17.10 -13.30
C ASP A 33 9.29 -17.18 -13.67
N ARG A 34 9.99 -18.05 -12.95
CA ARG A 34 11.42 -18.30 -13.15
C ARG A 34 11.74 -18.99 -14.46
N SER A 35 10.75 -19.53 -15.16
CA SER A 35 10.94 -20.04 -16.51
C SER A 35 11.09 -18.89 -17.53
N LEU A 36 10.48 -17.73 -17.26
CA LEU A 36 10.40 -16.57 -18.13
C LEU A 36 11.38 -15.45 -17.73
N PHE A 37 11.59 -15.20 -16.45
CA PHE A 37 12.32 -14.03 -15.94
C PHE A 37 13.36 -14.39 -14.87
N ASP A 38 14.41 -13.56 -14.78
CA ASP A 38 15.43 -13.61 -13.70
C ASP A 38 15.26 -12.34 -12.82
N PRO A 39 14.60 -12.41 -11.64
CA PRO A 39 14.33 -11.24 -10.82
C PRO A 39 15.51 -10.85 -9.91
N VAL A 40 15.69 -9.55 -9.78
CA VAL A 40 16.63 -8.91 -8.87
C VAL A 40 15.88 -7.84 -8.09
N LEU A 41 16.13 -7.72 -6.80
CA LEU A 41 15.62 -6.65 -5.93
C LEU A 41 16.76 -5.73 -5.52
N ALA A 42 16.66 -4.44 -5.84
CA ALA A 42 17.52 -3.38 -5.32
C ALA A 42 16.74 -2.53 -4.32
N CYS A 43 17.22 -2.39 -3.08
CA CYS A 43 16.53 -1.65 -2.02
C CYS A 43 17.51 -0.92 -1.11
N GLY A 44 17.09 0.21 -0.52
CA GLY A 44 17.82 0.87 0.56
C GLY A 44 17.83 0.02 1.82
N ARG A 45 18.69 0.37 2.77
CA ARG A 45 18.92 -0.36 4.03
C ARG A 45 18.14 0.25 5.19
N GLY A 46 17.84 -0.56 6.21
CA GLY A 46 17.19 -0.12 7.46
C GLY A 46 15.68 -0.22 7.44
N GLY A 47 15.11 -0.99 6.53
CA GLY A 47 13.67 -1.30 6.49
C GLY A 47 13.28 -2.43 7.45
N ILE A 48 12.05 -2.40 7.93
CA ILE A 48 11.49 -3.44 8.82
C ILE A 48 11.46 -4.81 8.13
N LEU A 49 11.29 -4.83 6.79
CA LEU A 49 11.22 -6.05 5.99
C LEU A 49 12.58 -6.46 5.37
N ASP A 50 13.69 -5.90 5.83
CA ASP A 50 15.03 -6.25 5.32
C ASP A 50 15.37 -7.72 5.56
N ALA A 51 14.91 -8.30 6.68
CA ALA A 51 15.13 -9.71 6.99
C ALA A 51 14.33 -10.62 6.02
N GLU A 52 13.10 -10.26 5.70
CA GLU A 52 12.27 -10.95 4.71
C GLU A 52 12.90 -10.88 3.32
N ALA A 53 13.41 -9.71 2.94
CA ALA A 53 14.12 -9.55 1.67
C ALA A 53 15.38 -10.41 1.62
N ALA A 54 16.18 -10.44 2.70
CA ALA A 54 17.37 -11.27 2.77
C ALA A 54 17.05 -12.76 2.64
N ALA A 55 15.92 -13.21 3.21
CA ALA A 55 15.45 -14.60 3.09
C ALA A 55 15.10 -14.99 1.64
N LEU A 56 14.76 -14.04 0.76
CA LEU A 56 14.51 -14.29 -0.66
C LEU A 56 15.76 -14.79 -1.39
N ALA A 57 16.97 -14.50 -0.89
CA ALA A 57 18.20 -15.01 -1.47
C ALA A 57 18.23 -16.56 -1.45
N GLY A 58 17.76 -17.18 -0.37
CA GLY A 58 17.58 -18.65 -0.27
C GLY A 58 16.54 -19.24 -1.22
N ARG A 59 15.70 -18.39 -1.82
CA ARG A 59 14.66 -18.73 -2.79
C ARG A 59 15.04 -18.33 -4.22
N GLY A 60 16.33 -17.99 -4.46
CA GLY A 60 16.86 -17.69 -5.80
C GLY A 60 16.59 -16.25 -6.29
N VAL A 61 16.20 -15.32 -5.42
CA VAL A 61 16.14 -13.89 -5.74
C VAL A 61 17.47 -13.24 -5.36
N ARG A 62 18.11 -12.55 -6.30
CA ARG A 62 19.27 -11.71 -5.98
C ARG A 62 18.79 -10.42 -5.33
N VAL A 63 19.14 -10.20 -4.07
CA VAL A 63 18.87 -8.95 -3.33
C VAL A 63 20.15 -8.10 -3.26
N VAL A 64 20.03 -6.83 -3.67
CA VAL A 64 21.13 -5.86 -3.71
C VAL A 64 20.82 -4.69 -2.78
N PRO A 65 21.36 -4.67 -1.55
CA PRO A 65 21.18 -3.55 -0.64
C PRO A 65 22.00 -2.35 -1.10
N MET A 66 21.30 -1.26 -1.48
CA MET A 66 21.88 0.00 -1.93
C MET A 66 22.38 0.83 -0.74
N ARG A 67 23.61 1.35 -0.85
CA ARG A 67 24.25 2.09 0.24
C ARG A 67 23.71 3.52 0.37
N PHE A 68 23.48 4.18 -0.75
CA PHE A 68 23.14 5.60 -0.79
C PHE A 68 21.64 5.87 -0.99
N LEU A 69 20.86 4.84 -1.28
CA LEU A 69 19.40 4.94 -1.45
C LEU A 69 18.73 5.01 -0.07
N ALA A 70 18.37 6.21 0.37
CA ALA A 70 17.70 6.49 1.63
C ALA A 70 16.41 7.28 1.41
N ARG A 71 15.52 7.33 2.41
CA ARG A 71 14.23 8.02 2.31
C ARG A 71 14.37 9.54 2.27
N GLU A 72 15.28 10.07 3.09
CA GLU A 72 15.50 11.50 3.24
C GLU A 72 16.09 12.10 1.96
N ILE A 73 15.63 13.30 1.59
CA ILE A 73 16.19 14.05 0.46
C ILE A 73 17.55 14.59 0.88
N HIS A 74 18.59 14.19 0.16
CA HIS A 74 19.95 14.66 0.39
C HIS A 74 20.72 14.70 -0.93
N PRO A 75 20.97 15.90 -1.51
CA PRO A 75 21.50 16.04 -2.86
C PRO A 75 22.73 15.17 -3.17
N VAL A 76 23.72 15.14 -2.27
CA VAL A 76 24.94 14.35 -2.48
C VAL A 76 24.65 12.85 -2.43
N LYS A 77 23.87 12.36 -1.43
CA LYS A 77 23.51 10.94 -1.36
C LYS A 77 22.64 10.53 -2.56
N ASP A 78 21.78 11.41 -3.02
CA ASP A 78 20.88 11.14 -4.15
C ASP A 78 21.68 11.01 -5.46
N LEU A 79 22.70 11.87 -5.65
CA LEU A 79 23.63 11.74 -6.79
C LEU A 79 24.45 10.45 -6.71
N LEU A 80 24.94 10.09 -5.52
CA LEU A 80 25.66 8.82 -5.30
C LEU A 80 24.73 7.62 -5.50
N ALA A 81 23.45 7.71 -5.15
CA ALA A 81 22.47 6.64 -5.43
C ALA A 81 22.24 6.47 -6.95
N VAL A 82 22.19 7.55 -7.72
CA VAL A 82 22.14 7.46 -9.20
C VAL A 82 23.36 6.76 -9.73
N ALA A 83 24.56 7.15 -9.28
CA ALA A 83 25.82 6.49 -9.68
C ALA A 83 25.83 5.00 -9.31
N GLU A 84 25.35 4.66 -8.10
CA GLU A 84 25.22 3.27 -7.64
C GLU A 84 24.24 2.47 -8.51
N PHE A 85 23.10 3.04 -8.89
CA PHE A 85 22.20 2.44 -9.87
C PHE A 85 22.86 2.26 -11.24
N CYS A 86 23.57 3.26 -11.74
CA CYS A 86 24.27 3.14 -13.04
C CYS A 86 25.30 1.99 -13.01
N ILE A 87 26.11 1.90 -11.96
CA ILE A 87 27.08 0.79 -11.79
C ILE A 87 26.35 -0.56 -11.78
N LEU A 88 25.23 -0.65 -11.05
CA LEU A 88 24.43 -1.86 -10.98
C LEU A 88 23.84 -2.25 -12.34
N PHE A 89 23.28 -1.29 -13.09
CA PHE A 89 22.67 -1.53 -14.39
C PHE A 89 23.70 -1.91 -15.45
N LEU A 90 24.88 -1.25 -15.47
CA LEU A 90 25.97 -1.60 -16.37
C LEU A 90 26.55 -3.00 -16.11
N ARG A 91 26.60 -3.43 -14.83
CA ARG A 91 27.07 -4.76 -14.44
C ARG A 91 26.05 -5.86 -14.73
N LEU A 92 24.80 -5.64 -14.39
CA LEU A 92 23.76 -6.66 -14.51
C LEU A 92 23.10 -6.69 -15.88
N LYS A 93 23.10 -5.58 -16.60
CA LYS A 93 22.46 -5.38 -17.91
C LYS A 93 20.99 -5.85 -17.88
N PRO A 94 20.16 -5.28 -17.00
CA PRO A 94 18.76 -5.67 -16.90
C PRO A 94 18.03 -5.40 -18.21
N ALA A 95 17.18 -6.33 -18.63
CA ALA A 95 16.26 -6.14 -19.75
C ALA A 95 15.10 -5.20 -19.34
N ILE A 96 14.72 -5.25 -18.06
CA ILE A 96 13.66 -4.42 -17.49
C ILE A 96 14.14 -3.83 -16.16
N VAL A 97 13.94 -2.53 -15.96
CA VAL A 97 14.00 -1.86 -14.67
C VAL A 97 12.59 -1.45 -14.26
N HIS A 98 12.09 -2.02 -13.17
CA HIS A 98 10.78 -1.71 -12.60
C HIS A 98 10.97 -1.00 -11.25
N THR A 99 10.66 0.27 -11.20
CA THR A 99 10.86 1.12 -10.03
C THR A 99 9.57 1.28 -9.22
N HIS A 100 9.71 1.36 -7.89
CA HIS A 100 8.62 1.55 -6.93
C HIS A 100 8.98 2.68 -5.96
N SER A 101 7.97 3.34 -5.38
CA SER A 101 8.13 4.51 -4.50
C SER A 101 8.76 5.74 -5.19
N SER A 102 8.46 6.95 -4.70
CA SER A 102 8.84 8.19 -5.38
C SER A 102 10.35 8.35 -5.58
N LYS A 103 11.16 8.11 -4.54
CA LYS A 103 12.60 8.37 -4.62
C LYS A 103 13.33 7.37 -5.49
N ALA A 104 13.16 6.05 -5.27
CA ALA A 104 13.73 5.04 -6.16
C ALA A 104 13.14 5.15 -7.57
N GLY A 105 11.89 5.60 -7.68
CA GLY A 105 11.25 5.92 -8.95
C GLY A 105 11.98 6.99 -9.74
N ILE A 106 12.27 8.13 -9.13
CA ILE A 106 12.94 9.26 -9.80
C ILE A 106 14.41 8.91 -10.11
N LEU A 107 15.16 8.45 -9.10
CA LEU A 107 16.59 8.18 -9.24
C LEU A 107 16.87 6.97 -10.14
N GLY A 108 16.08 5.90 -10.00
CA GLY A 108 16.20 4.69 -10.78
C GLY A 108 15.84 4.89 -12.26
N ARG A 109 14.77 5.65 -12.56
CA ARG A 109 14.40 6.00 -13.95
C ARG A 109 15.45 6.88 -14.60
N LEU A 110 16.03 7.86 -13.88
CA LEU A 110 17.13 8.67 -14.37
C LEU A 110 18.36 7.81 -14.72
N ALA A 111 18.77 6.95 -13.79
CA ALA A 111 19.90 6.03 -14.03
C ALA A 111 19.62 5.05 -15.19
N ALA A 112 18.38 4.55 -15.30
CA ALA A 112 17.99 3.67 -16.39
C ALA A 112 18.07 4.35 -17.76
N GLY A 113 17.64 5.62 -17.84
CA GLY A 113 17.78 6.44 -19.03
C GLY A 113 19.24 6.68 -19.41
N LEU A 114 20.10 7.03 -18.43
CA LEU A 114 21.54 7.22 -18.64
C LEU A 114 22.23 5.94 -19.12
N CYS A 115 21.83 4.78 -18.58
CA CYS A 115 22.38 3.48 -18.96
C CYS A 115 21.68 2.83 -20.17
N ARG A 116 20.70 3.50 -20.77
CA ARG A 116 19.91 3.00 -21.92
C ARG A 116 19.33 1.61 -21.65
N VAL A 117 18.71 1.43 -20.47
CA VAL A 117 17.99 0.19 -20.14
C VAL A 117 16.86 -0.02 -21.14
N PRO A 118 16.69 -1.22 -21.72
CA PRO A 118 15.74 -1.44 -22.83
C PRO A 118 14.28 -1.18 -22.48
N VAL A 119 13.85 -1.54 -21.25
CA VAL A 119 12.47 -1.31 -20.76
C VAL A 119 12.50 -0.70 -19.36
N VAL A 120 11.80 0.40 -19.19
CA VAL A 120 11.69 1.12 -17.91
C VAL A 120 10.22 1.23 -17.49
N ILE A 121 9.89 0.70 -16.34
CA ILE A 121 8.53 0.70 -15.78
C ILE A 121 8.55 1.38 -14.42
N HIS A 122 7.48 2.10 -14.10
CA HIS A 122 7.28 2.63 -12.76
C HIS A 122 5.89 2.31 -12.23
N SER A 123 5.80 1.81 -10.97
CA SER A 123 4.54 1.60 -10.27
C SER A 123 4.26 2.73 -9.28
N HIS A 124 3.17 3.45 -9.53
CA HIS A 124 2.62 4.43 -8.61
C HIS A 124 1.73 3.73 -7.56
N HIS A 125 2.25 3.58 -6.34
CA HIS A 125 1.50 3.08 -5.18
C HIS A 125 0.82 4.22 -4.38
N GLY A 126 0.63 5.35 -4.98
CA GLY A 126 0.23 6.66 -4.48
C GLY A 126 1.31 7.68 -4.80
N PHE A 127 0.92 8.94 -4.94
CA PHE A 127 1.86 10.00 -5.25
C PHE A 127 2.66 10.47 -4.03
N GLY A 128 3.87 10.98 -4.26
CA GLY A 128 4.68 11.66 -3.25
C GLY A 128 4.21 13.09 -2.97
N PHE A 129 3.26 13.60 -3.77
CA PHE A 129 2.64 14.91 -3.59
C PHE A 129 1.18 14.76 -3.15
N HIS A 130 0.69 15.74 -2.39
CA HIS A 130 -0.69 15.79 -1.89
C HIS A 130 -1.12 17.22 -1.57
N GLY A 131 -2.41 17.46 -1.40
CA GLY A 131 -2.99 18.79 -1.21
C GLY A 131 -2.57 19.53 0.08
N ARG A 132 -1.96 18.84 1.05
CA ARG A 132 -1.51 19.41 2.33
C ARG A 132 -0.05 19.90 2.31
N GLN A 133 0.64 19.77 1.19
CA GLN A 133 2.00 20.30 0.99
C GLN A 133 1.95 21.75 0.51
N SER A 134 3.07 22.47 0.67
CA SER A 134 3.21 23.79 0.04
C SER A 134 3.11 23.68 -1.49
N SER A 135 2.55 24.69 -2.14
CA SER A 135 2.38 24.70 -3.60
C SER A 135 3.71 24.54 -4.35
N PHE A 136 4.81 25.07 -3.80
CA PHE A 136 6.14 24.90 -4.38
C PHE A 136 6.59 23.43 -4.35
N VAL A 137 6.52 22.78 -3.19
CA VAL A 137 6.90 21.36 -3.03
C VAL A 137 6.04 20.48 -3.93
N ARG A 138 4.73 20.71 -3.94
CA ARG A 138 3.80 19.95 -4.80
C ARG A 138 4.15 20.10 -6.28
N ARG A 139 4.41 21.31 -6.76
CA ARG A 139 4.81 21.57 -8.17
C ARG A 139 6.14 20.88 -8.51
N LEU A 140 7.11 20.91 -7.59
CA LEU A 140 8.40 20.23 -7.77
C LEU A 140 8.21 18.72 -7.95
N TYR A 141 7.44 18.08 -7.09
CA TYR A 141 7.15 16.64 -7.22
C TYR A 141 6.44 16.31 -8.53
N ILE A 142 5.44 17.10 -8.93
CA ILE A 142 4.75 16.92 -10.23
C ILE A 142 5.74 17.06 -11.40
N ALA A 143 6.64 18.05 -11.37
CA ALA A 143 7.67 18.24 -12.40
C ALA A 143 8.61 17.03 -12.47
N LEU A 144 9.05 16.51 -11.32
CA LEU A 144 9.91 15.31 -11.25
C LEU A 144 9.19 14.06 -11.76
N GLU A 145 7.90 13.90 -11.45
CA GLU A 145 7.11 12.78 -11.98
C GLU A 145 6.91 12.88 -13.51
N ARG A 146 6.64 14.08 -14.03
CA ARG A 146 6.57 14.32 -15.48
C ARG A 146 7.90 14.00 -16.19
N MET A 147 9.02 14.38 -15.58
CA MET A 147 10.35 14.05 -16.10
C MET A 147 10.58 12.53 -16.11
N GLY A 148 10.31 11.86 -14.96
CA GLY A 148 10.45 10.42 -14.86
C GLY A 148 9.52 9.64 -15.80
N ALA A 149 8.31 10.14 -16.03
CA ALA A 149 7.35 9.55 -16.95
C ALA A 149 7.85 9.52 -18.40
N ARG A 150 8.60 10.56 -18.83
CA ARG A 150 9.23 10.60 -20.19
C ARG A 150 10.29 9.51 -20.36
N LEU A 151 10.89 9.05 -19.27
CA LEU A 151 11.89 7.98 -19.24
C LEU A 151 11.28 6.59 -19.04
N SER A 152 9.96 6.47 -19.07
CA SER A 152 9.25 5.22 -18.77
C SER A 152 8.49 4.71 -19.98
N ASP A 153 8.58 3.41 -20.26
CA ASP A 153 7.81 2.72 -21.29
C ASP A 153 6.40 2.39 -20.84
N ALA A 154 6.19 2.22 -19.52
CA ALA A 154 4.89 2.07 -18.91
C ALA A 154 4.85 2.65 -17.50
N LEU A 155 3.69 3.19 -17.13
CA LEU A 155 3.35 3.64 -15.79
C LEU A 155 2.20 2.78 -15.25
N ILE A 156 2.47 2.04 -14.19
CA ILE A 156 1.45 1.23 -13.52
C ILE A 156 0.81 2.04 -12.42
N PHE A 157 -0.51 2.13 -12.44
CA PHE A 157 -1.31 2.74 -11.38
C PHE A 157 -2.09 1.66 -10.64
N VAL A 158 -2.14 1.76 -9.31
CA VAL A 158 -2.86 0.80 -8.47
C VAL A 158 -4.34 1.13 -8.31
N SER A 159 -4.75 2.36 -8.65
CA SER A 159 -6.13 2.83 -8.61
C SER A 159 -6.50 3.64 -9.84
N LYS A 160 -7.80 3.67 -10.18
CA LYS A 160 -8.33 4.52 -11.25
C LYS A 160 -8.18 6.00 -10.89
N ALA A 161 -8.40 6.35 -9.61
CA ALA A 161 -8.27 7.70 -9.12
C ALA A 161 -6.86 8.26 -9.36
N ASN A 162 -5.79 7.50 -9.00
CA ASN A 162 -4.43 7.95 -9.25
C ASN A 162 -4.09 8.01 -10.75
N ARG A 163 -4.64 7.10 -11.58
CA ARG A 163 -4.47 7.18 -13.03
C ARG A 163 -5.10 8.46 -13.59
N SER A 164 -6.34 8.76 -13.22
CA SER A 164 -7.03 9.97 -13.66
C SER A 164 -6.35 11.25 -13.16
N GLU A 165 -5.79 11.24 -11.93
CA GLU A 165 -4.98 12.36 -11.43
C GLU A 165 -3.69 12.53 -12.26
N ALA A 166 -3.00 11.44 -12.61
CA ALA A 166 -1.83 11.51 -13.49
C ALA A 166 -2.18 12.11 -14.86
N GLU A 167 -3.28 11.67 -15.46
CA GLU A 167 -3.79 12.19 -16.74
C GLU A 167 -4.09 13.69 -16.65
N SER A 168 -4.80 14.13 -15.60
CA SER A 168 -5.13 15.54 -15.38
C SER A 168 -3.91 16.43 -15.16
N LEU A 169 -2.85 15.86 -14.57
CA LEU A 169 -1.58 16.54 -14.31
C LEU A 169 -0.57 16.40 -15.44
N GLY A 170 -0.88 15.73 -16.55
CA GLY A 170 0.03 15.50 -17.66
C GLY A 170 1.29 14.71 -17.26
N ILE A 171 1.14 13.71 -16.39
CA ILE A 171 2.20 12.79 -15.98
C ILE A 171 2.20 11.58 -16.89
N GLY A 172 3.04 11.62 -17.92
CA GLY A 172 3.17 10.57 -18.93
C GLY A 172 2.09 10.63 -20.00
N ASP A 173 2.24 9.70 -20.95
CA ASP A 173 1.29 9.48 -22.03
C ASP A 173 0.20 8.51 -21.56
N PRO A 174 -1.09 8.83 -21.66
CA PRO A 174 -2.18 7.94 -21.28
C PRO A 174 -2.15 6.55 -21.93
N GLU A 175 -1.59 6.43 -23.15
CA GLU A 175 -1.42 5.13 -23.82
C GLU A 175 -0.40 4.20 -23.13
N ARG A 176 0.49 4.78 -22.30
CA ARG A 176 1.45 4.04 -21.46
C ARG A 176 0.94 3.79 -20.06
N HIS A 177 -0.26 4.26 -19.71
CA HIS A 177 -0.86 4.05 -18.40
C HIS A 177 -1.52 2.67 -18.32
N VAL A 178 -1.10 1.89 -17.34
CA VAL A 178 -1.61 0.53 -17.10
C VAL A 178 -2.21 0.48 -15.69
N LEU A 179 -3.43 -0.02 -15.57
CA LEU A 179 -4.05 -0.28 -14.27
C LEU A 179 -3.72 -1.71 -13.84
N ILE A 180 -2.90 -1.86 -12.80
CA ILE A 180 -2.67 -3.13 -12.11
C ILE A 180 -2.88 -2.88 -10.61
N ARG A 181 -3.97 -3.41 -10.07
CA ARG A 181 -4.34 -3.17 -8.67
C ARG A 181 -3.35 -3.83 -7.70
N SER A 182 -3.17 -3.20 -6.53
CA SER A 182 -2.45 -3.85 -5.43
C SER A 182 -3.17 -5.12 -5.00
N GLY A 183 -2.44 -6.23 -4.99
CA GLY A 183 -2.99 -7.55 -4.64
C GLY A 183 -2.91 -7.86 -3.15
N ILE A 184 -3.85 -8.70 -2.70
CA ILE A 184 -3.82 -9.40 -1.42
C ILE A 184 -3.99 -10.90 -1.68
N ARG A 185 -3.51 -11.77 -0.78
CA ARG A 185 -3.83 -13.19 -0.85
C ARG A 185 -5.25 -13.40 -0.34
N LEU A 186 -6.21 -13.56 -1.27
CA LEU A 186 -7.63 -13.58 -0.95
C LEU A 186 -8.01 -14.68 0.07
N SER A 187 -7.27 -15.81 0.07
CA SER A 187 -7.48 -16.92 1.01
C SER A 187 -7.12 -16.60 2.46
N ASP A 188 -6.28 -15.60 2.70
CA ASP A 188 -5.81 -15.25 4.04
C ASP A 188 -6.86 -14.45 4.85
N TYR A 189 -7.94 -14.04 4.20
CA TYR A 189 -8.98 -13.17 4.78
C TYR A 189 -10.34 -13.88 4.86
N PRO A 190 -10.53 -14.79 5.83
CA PRO A 190 -11.82 -15.44 6.04
C PRO A 190 -12.84 -14.46 6.60
N ALA A 191 -14.09 -14.57 6.17
CA ALA A 191 -15.17 -13.74 6.67
C ALA A 191 -15.55 -14.03 8.13
N LYS A 192 -15.20 -15.19 8.67
CA LYS A 192 -15.46 -15.58 10.06
C LYS A 192 -14.35 -16.50 10.57
N LEU A 193 -14.03 -16.37 11.86
CA LEU A 193 -13.17 -17.29 12.60
C LEU A 193 -14.02 -18.33 13.34
N GLU A 194 -13.53 -19.57 13.44
CA GLU A 194 -14.19 -20.66 14.16
C GLU A 194 -14.37 -20.33 15.65
N ASP A 195 -13.35 -19.77 16.30
CA ASP A 195 -13.40 -19.37 17.72
C ASP A 195 -13.07 -17.87 17.90
N ARG A 196 -13.97 -17.02 17.42
CA ARG A 196 -13.85 -15.56 17.55
C ARG A 196 -13.65 -15.09 19.00
N TRP A 197 -14.26 -15.80 19.93
CA TRP A 197 -14.26 -15.39 21.35
C TRP A 197 -12.92 -15.65 22.03
N ARG A 198 -12.31 -16.79 21.73
CA ARG A 198 -10.98 -17.14 22.21
C ARG A 198 -9.94 -16.12 21.72
N GLU A 199 -9.99 -15.80 20.45
CA GLU A 199 -9.07 -14.83 19.84
C GLU A 199 -9.27 -13.41 20.42
N LYS A 200 -10.52 -12.96 20.63
CA LYS A 200 -10.79 -11.70 21.35
C LYS A 200 -10.20 -11.70 22.75
N SER A 201 -10.41 -12.78 23.52
CA SER A 201 -9.90 -12.92 24.87
C SER A 201 -8.37 -12.90 24.94
N ALA A 202 -7.68 -13.52 23.97
CA ALA A 202 -6.22 -13.50 23.86
C ALA A 202 -5.66 -12.09 23.65
N LEU A 203 -6.44 -11.19 23.06
CA LEU A 203 -6.09 -9.78 22.93
C LEU A 203 -6.57 -8.94 24.14
N GLY A 204 -7.16 -9.56 25.16
CA GLY A 204 -7.76 -8.89 26.32
C GLY A 204 -8.98 -8.04 25.95
N LEU A 205 -9.72 -8.44 24.89
CA LEU A 205 -10.95 -7.80 24.45
C LEU A 205 -12.17 -8.51 25.02
N GLY A 206 -13.24 -7.76 25.24
CA GLY A 206 -14.48 -8.29 25.79
C GLY A 206 -15.22 -9.20 24.80
N ARG A 207 -15.74 -10.31 25.31
CA ARG A 207 -16.39 -11.36 24.50
C ARG A 207 -17.50 -10.81 23.59
N HIS A 208 -18.38 -10.01 24.15
CA HIS A 208 -19.59 -9.52 23.47
C HIS A 208 -19.51 -8.01 23.11
N LYS A 209 -18.35 -7.39 23.32
CA LYS A 209 -18.18 -5.97 23.04
C LYS A 209 -17.95 -5.73 21.56
N PRO A 210 -18.61 -4.71 20.95
CA PRO A 210 -18.33 -4.31 19.60
C PRO A 210 -16.87 -3.87 19.44
N LEU A 211 -16.25 -4.25 18.33
CA LEU A 211 -14.85 -3.94 18.03
C LEU A 211 -14.72 -3.06 16.79
N VAL A 212 -14.16 -1.88 16.96
CA VAL A 212 -13.76 -0.99 15.88
C VAL A 212 -12.26 -1.08 15.68
N LEU A 213 -11.84 -1.37 14.46
CA LEU A 213 -10.44 -1.63 14.11
C LEU A 213 -9.91 -0.65 13.08
N SER A 214 -8.66 -0.21 13.27
CA SER A 214 -7.86 0.43 12.23
C SER A 214 -6.53 -0.29 12.07
N ILE A 215 -6.01 -0.35 10.82
CA ILE A 215 -4.70 -0.95 10.50
C ILE A 215 -3.89 0.02 9.66
N GLY A 216 -2.70 0.38 10.14
CA GLY A 216 -1.80 1.26 9.41
C GLY A 216 -0.65 1.80 10.25
N ASN A 217 0.29 2.49 9.59
CA ASN A 217 1.41 3.13 10.28
C ASN A 217 0.92 4.37 11.04
N LEU A 218 1.39 4.58 12.26
CA LEU A 218 1.16 5.80 13.04
C LEU A 218 2.00 6.95 12.47
N LYS A 219 1.58 7.48 11.31
CA LYS A 219 2.24 8.59 10.58
C LYS A 219 1.20 9.62 10.11
N PRO A 220 1.62 10.87 9.78
CA PRO A 220 0.70 11.95 9.40
C PRO A 220 -0.27 11.58 8.27
N GLN A 221 0.18 10.83 7.28
CA GLN A 221 -0.67 10.36 6.18
C GLN A 221 -1.89 9.58 6.66
N LYS A 222 -1.70 8.67 7.62
CA LYS A 222 -2.76 7.78 8.14
C LYS A 222 -3.67 8.46 9.16
N ASN A 223 -3.25 9.64 9.65
CA ASN A 223 -4.03 10.48 10.56
C ASN A 223 -4.66 9.71 11.73
N PRO A 224 -3.87 9.00 12.55
CA PRO A 224 -4.41 8.17 13.62
C PRO A 224 -5.11 8.96 14.71
N LEU A 225 -4.87 10.27 14.82
CA LEU A 225 -5.52 11.12 15.82
C LEU A 225 -7.03 11.24 15.56
N ASP A 226 -7.49 11.33 14.31
CA ASP A 226 -8.92 11.37 14.01
C ASP A 226 -9.61 10.03 14.37
N PHE A 227 -8.90 8.90 14.31
CA PHE A 227 -9.41 7.63 14.83
C PHE A 227 -9.65 7.71 16.35
N ILE A 228 -8.74 8.34 17.10
CA ILE A 228 -8.88 8.51 18.56
C ILE A 228 -9.98 9.50 18.89
N GLU A 229 -10.11 10.61 18.17
CA GLU A 229 -11.21 11.56 18.34
C GLU A 229 -12.58 10.91 18.06
N MET A 230 -12.66 10.12 16.99
CA MET A 230 -13.85 9.33 16.66
C MET A 230 -14.17 8.35 17.79
N ALA A 231 -13.18 7.62 18.31
CA ALA A 231 -13.38 6.68 19.42
C ALA A 231 -13.96 7.37 20.66
N ALA A 232 -13.43 8.55 21.03
CA ALA A 232 -13.95 9.32 22.16
C ALA A 232 -15.40 9.78 21.97
N ARG A 233 -15.79 10.14 20.73
CA ARG A 233 -17.17 10.51 20.41
C ARG A 233 -18.11 9.30 20.47
N VAL A 234 -17.70 8.18 19.87
CA VAL A 234 -18.48 6.94 19.87
C VAL A 234 -18.71 6.42 21.28
N LEU A 235 -17.72 6.48 22.15
CA LEU A 235 -17.82 6.01 23.55
C LEU A 235 -18.84 6.78 24.40
N LYS A 236 -19.21 8.01 24.04
CA LYS A 236 -20.29 8.75 24.72
C LYS A 236 -21.66 8.10 24.53
N GLU A 237 -21.89 7.45 23.37
CA GLU A 237 -23.16 6.82 23.03
C GLU A 237 -23.13 5.29 23.08
N LYS A 238 -21.95 4.69 22.95
CA LYS A 238 -21.70 3.25 22.98
C LYS A 238 -20.51 2.94 23.91
N PRO A 239 -20.67 3.07 25.25
CA PRO A 239 -19.58 3.00 26.22
C PRO A 239 -18.96 1.60 26.36
N ASP A 240 -19.61 0.56 25.83
CA ASP A 240 -19.12 -0.82 25.79
C ASP A 240 -18.26 -1.12 24.54
N ALA A 241 -18.19 -0.25 23.54
CA ALA A 241 -17.37 -0.44 22.37
C ALA A 241 -15.87 -0.46 22.71
N GLU A 242 -15.10 -1.27 21.97
CA GLU A 242 -13.65 -1.36 22.07
C GLU A 242 -13.00 -0.92 20.76
N PHE A 243 -11.84 -0.27 20.86
CA PHE A 243 -11.11 0.27 19.74
C PHE A 243 -9.71 -0.32 19.70
N VAL A 244 -9.31 -0.82 18.54
CA VAL A 244 -7.98 -1.38 18.34
C VAL A 244 -7.30 -0.70 17.17
N PHE A 245 -6.07 -0.29 17.38
CA PHE A 245 -5.20 0.16 16.29
C PHE A 245 -4.03 -0.83 16.15
N VAL A 246 -3.90 -1.42 14.96
CA VAL A 246 -2.80 -2.30 14.58
C VAL A 246 -1.80 -1.53 13.74
N GLY A 247 -0.60 -1.40 14.25
CA GLY A 247 0.51 -0.68 13.63
C GLY A 247 1.24 0.21 14.60
N ASP A 248 2.34 0.76 14.14
CA ASP A 248 3.23 1.61 14.93
C ASP A 248 3.80 2.75 14.08
N GLY A 249 4.51 3.68 14.67
CA GLY A 249 5.18 4.74 13.94
C GLY A 249 5.45 6.01 14.76
N ALA A 250 5.96 7.03 14.09
CA ALA A 250 6.44 8.25 14.73
C ALA A 250 5.38 9.02 15.54
N LEU A 251 4.09 8.85 15.23
CA LEU A 251 3.00 9.50 15.96
C LEU A 251 2.52 8.71 17.19
N ARG A 252 3.13 7.56 17.52
CA ARG A 252 2.72 6.78 18.70
C ARG A 252 2.66 7.61 19.99
N PRO A 253 3.69 8.41 20.36
CA PRO A 253 3.61 9.21 21.58
C PRO A 253 2.47 10.24 21.57
N ALA A 254 2.18 10.85 20.42
CA ALA A 254 1.08 11.79 20.28
C ALA A 254 -0.29 11.09 20.43
N VAL A 255 -0.43 9.90 19.87
CA VAL A 255 -1.65 9.08 19.98
C VAL A 255 -1.88 8.63 21.44
N GLU A 256 -0.86 8.13 22.12
CA GLU A 256 -0.90 7.73 23.53
C GLU A 256 -1.25 8.92 24.44
N GLY A 257 -0.61 10.07 24.22
CA GLY A 257 -0.93 11.31 24.93
C GLY A 257 -2.39 11.75 24.72
N ARG A 258 -2.91 11.61 23.50
CA ARG A 258 -4.30 11.97 23.21
C ARG A 258 -5.30 11.02 23.89
N ILE A 259 -5.03 9.72 23.88
CA ILE A 259 -5.81 8.71 24.59
C ILE A 259 -5.89 9.02 26.09
N LEU A 260 -4.76 9.42 26.70
CA LEU A 260 -4.69 9.81 28.10
C LEU A 260 -5.53 11.06 28.40
N VAL A 261 -5.38 12.12 27.60
CA VAL A 261 -6.13 13.38 27.75
C VAL A 261 -7.65 13.15 27.65
N LEU A 262 -8.07 12.24 26.77
CA LEU A 262 -9.49 11.90 26.59
C LEU A 262 -10.01 10.88 27.63
N GLY A 263 -9.16 10.29 28.46
CA GLY A 263 -9.53 9.32 29.48
C GLY A 263 -10.07 7.98 28.95
N ILE A 264 -9.78 7.64 27.70
CA ILE A 264 -10.36 6.45 27.01
C ILE A 264 -9.42 5.25 26.93
N GLY A 265 -8.29 5.28 27.66
CA GLY A 265 -7.27 4.22 27.60
C GLY A 265 -7.78 2.82 27.97
N HIS A 266 -8.86 2.73 28.77
CA HIS A 266 -9.50 1.47 29.14
C HIS A 266 -10.31 0.83 27.98
N ARG A 267 -10.51 1.54 26.87
CA ARG A 267 -11.28 1.11 25.69
C ARG A 267 -10.47 1.12 24.38
N VAL A 268 -9.28 1.72 24.37
CA VAL A 268 -8.42 1.83 23.20
C VAL A 268 -7.14 1.04 23.39
N LYS A 269 -6.82 0.15 22.46
CA LYS A 269 -5.59 -0.64 22.48
C LYS A 269 -4.73 -0.36 21.23
N LEU A 270 -3.46 -0.05 21.46
CA LEU A 270 -2.44 0.09 20.42
C LEU A 270 -1.59 -1.18 20.41
N LEU A 271 -1.79 -2.06 19.44
CA LEU A 271 -1.15 -3.39 19.42
C LEU A 271 0.25 -3.40 18.79
N GLY A 272 0.73 -2.25 18.27
CA GLY A 272 1.99 -2.20 17.54
C GLY A 272 1.94 -3.00 16.22
N TRP A 273 3.12 -3.33 15.69
CA TRP A 273 3.24 -4.15 14.49
C TRP A 273 2.79 -5.59 14.76
N ARG A 274 1.87 -6.10 13.93
CA ARG A 274 1.33 -7.46 14.05
C ARG A 274 1.45 -8.19 12.70
N ARG A 275 1.87 -9.46 12.73
CA ARG A 275 1.90 -10.35 11.55
C ARG A 275 0.59 -11.10 11.35
N ASP A 276 -0.24 -11.17 12.36
CA ASP A 276 -1.56 -11.81 12.38
C ASP A 276 -2.72 -10.81 12.16
N ALA A 277 -2.46 -9.70 11.48
CA ALA A 277 -3.43 -8.63 11.23
C ALA A 277 -4.72 -9.16 10.58
N ALA A 278 -4.64 -10.14 9.69
CA ALA A 278 -5.81 -10.79 9.08
C ALA A 278 -6.75 -11.43 10.11
N LYS A 279 -6.18 -12.13 11.12
CA LYS A 279 -6.98 -12.71 12.22
C LYS A 279 -7.63 -11.63 13.06
N ILE A 280 -6.89 -10.57 13.40
CA ILE A 280 -7.42 -9.44 14.19
C ILE A 280 -8.54 -8.74 13.41
N LEU A 281 -8.39 -8.60 12.09
CA LEU A 281 -9.39 -7.99 11.22
C LEU A 281 -10.70 -8.79 11.24
N ALA A 282 -10.64 -10.13 11.18
CA ALA A 282 -11.82 -10.99 11.24
C ALA A 282 -12.57 -10.93 12.61
N LEU A 283 -11.97 -10.29 13.63
CA LEU A 283 -12.62 -10.01 14.92
C LEU A 283 -13.42 -8.70 14.93
N ALA A 284 -13.17 -7.82 13.98
CA ALA A 284 -13.77 -6.49 13.96
C ALA A 284 -15.25 -6.53 13.53
N ASP A 285 -16.00 -5.57 14.03
CA ASP A 285 -17.38 -5.30 13.63
C ASP A 285 -17.44 -4.14 12.63
N VAL A 286 -16.51 -3.18 12.77
CA VAL A 286 -16.34 -2.04 11.86
C VAL A 286 -14.84 -1.79 11.63
N PHE A 287 -14.45 -1.53 10.39
CA PHE A 287 -13.11 -1.06 10.05
C PHE A 287 -13.11 0.44 9.82
N VAL A 288 -12.08 1.16 10.28
CA VAL A 288 -11.99 2.61 10.11
C VAL A 288 -10.66 2.99 9.44
N LEU A 289 -10.71 3.86 8.44
CA LEU A 289 -9.54 4.41 7.76
C LEU A 289 -9.62 5.93 7.68
N THR A 290 -8.74 6.62 8.42
CA THR A 290 -8.70 8.07 8.54
C THR A 290 -7.62 8.74 7.68
N SER A 291 -7.12 8.06 6.66
CA SER A 291 -6.01 8.51 5.83
C SER A 291 -6.34 9.79 5.04
N TRP A 292 -5.40 10.75 5.02
CA TRP A 292 -5.51 11.95 4.23
C TRP A 292 -5.29 11.74 2.73
N TRP A 293 -4.50 10.75 2.34
CA TRP A 293 -4.25 10.34 0.95
C TRP A 293 -3.79 8.89 0.89
N GLU A 294 -4.16 8.20 -0.19
CA GLU A 294 -3.84 6.79 -0.44
C GLU A 294 -3.58 6.53 -1.92
N GLY A 295 -2.82 5.49 -2.23
CA GLY A 295 -2.81 4.92 -3.58
C GLY A 295 -4.03 4.01 -3.78
N LEU A 296 -3.91 2.79 -3.28
CA LEU A 296 -5.01 1.84 -3.07
C LEU A 296 -4.75 1.19 -1.71
N PRO A 297 -5.53 1.51 -0.66
CA PRO A 297 -5.23 1.08 0.70
C PRO A 297 -5.51 -0.41 0.88
N ARG A 298 -4.46 -1.23 0.98
CA ARG A 298 -4.59 -2.69 1.17
C ARG A 298 -5.45 -3.05 2.37
N ALA A 299 -5.26 -2.36 3.51
CA ALA A 299 -6.05 -2.63 4.71
C ALA A 299 -7.57 -2.47 4.49
N LEU A 300 -7.98 -1.56 3.59
CA LEU A 300 -9.38 -1.43 3.19
C LEU A 300 -9.86 -2.62 2.35
N ILE A 301 -9.03 -3.07 1.38
CA ILE A 301 -9.34 -4.26 0.57
C ILE A 301 -9.43 -5.50 1.47
N GLU A 302 -8.51 -5.63 2.42
CA GLU A 302 -8.45 -6.70 3.41
C GLU A 302 -9.72 -6.70 4.30
N ALA A 303 -10.16 -5.50 4.76
CA ALA A 303 -11.39 -5.35 5.54
C ALA A 303 -12.63 -5.72 4.74
N LEU A 304 -12.77 -5.21 3.53
CA LEU A 304 -13.86 -5.56 2.63
C LEU A 304 -13.89 -7.06 2.38
N LYS A 305 -12.75 -7.68 2.06
CA LYS A 305 -12.66 -9.13 1.80
C LYS A 305 -13.04 -9.98 3.01
N SER A 306 -12.70 -9.51 4.22
CA SER A 306 -13.09 -10.16 5.49
C SER A 306 -14.56 -9.96 5.85
N GLY A 307 -15.34 -9.23 5.04
CA GLY A 307 -16.73 -8.90 5.38
C GLY A 307 -16.84 -7.96 6.57
N VAL A 308 -15.87 -7.07 6.76
CA VAL A 308 -15.91 -6.04 7.81
C VAL A 308 -16.23 -4.70 7.14
N PRO A 309 -17.44 -4.16 7.35
CA PRO A 309 -17.86 -2.92 6.69
C PRO A 309 -16.97 -1.76 7.13
N PRO A 310 -16.36 -1.02 6.17
CA PRO A 310 -15.50 0.10 6.50
C PRO A 310 -16.27 1.42 6.61
N VAL A 311 -15.75 2.32 7.46
CA VAL A 311 -16.02 3.75 7.43
C VAL A 311 -14.70 4.45 7.16
N ALA A 312 -14.59 5.15 6.04
CA ALA A 312 -13.31 5.71 5.62
C ALA A 312 -13.44 7.13 5.06
N TYR A 313 -12.36 7.90 5.15
CA TYR A 313 -12.27 9.17 4.44
C TYR A 313 -12.25 8.93 2.93
N ALA A 314 -13.07 9.70 2.20
CA ALA A 314 -13.22 9.63 0.75
C ALA A 314 -11.99 10.24 0.06
N THR A 315 -10.90 9.50 0.01
CA THR A 315 -9.62 9.94 -0.58
C THR A 315 -9.18 8.98 -1.69
N ASP A 316 -8.62 9.53 -2.75
CA ASP A 316 -7.92 8.81 -3.83
C ASP A 316 -8.51 7.40 -4.12
N GLY A 317 -7.67 6.37 -4.05
CA GLY A 317 -8.06 4.98 -4.31
C GLY A 317 -9.03 4.36 -3.29
N VAL A 318 -9.40 5.04 -2.19
CA VAL A 318 -10.51 4.60 -1.31
C VAL A 318 -11.81 4.57 -2.10
N THR A 319 -12.08 5.61 -2.90
CA THR A 319 -13.30 5.73 -3.70
C THR A 319 -13.38 4.73 -4.86
N ASP A 320 -12.26 4.11 -5.23
CA ASP A 320 -12.24 3.04 -6.23
C ASP A 320 -12.92 1.74 -5.77
N VAL A 321 -12.91 1.49 -4.46
CA VAL A 321 -13.37 0.21 -3.88
C VAL A 321 -14.50 0.39 -2.86
N LEU A 322 -14.58 1.54 -2.21
CA LEU A 322 -15.61 1.85 -1.23
C LEU A 322 -16.78 2.55 -1.91
N LYS A 323 -17.91 1.88 -1.96
CA LYS A 323 -19.19 2.39 -2.49
C LYS A 323 -20.06 2.79 -1.32
N ASN A 324 -20.32 4.10 -1.20
CA ASN A 324 -21.09 4.67 -0.11
C ASN A 324 -22.49 4.05 -0.02
N ASP A 325 -22.96 3.74 1.21
CA ASP A 325 -24.23 3.11 1.54
C ASP A 325 -24.43 1.66 1.00
N GLU A 326 -23.45 1.12 0.23
CA GLU A 326 -23.50 -0.24 -0.32
C GLU A 326 -22.63 -1.20 0.48
N ASN A 327 -21.30 -1.01 0.44
CA ASN A 327 -20.33 -1.89 1.09
C ASN A 327 -19.56 -1.24 2.26
N GLY A 328 -19.97 -0.02 2.66
CA GLY A 328 -19.43 0.78 3.74
C GLY A 328 -19.79 2.25 3.59
N TYR A 329 -19.09 3.12 4.30
CA TYR A 329 -19.34 4.56 4.27
C TYR A 329 -18.07 5.34 3.91
N ALA A 330 -18.19 6.18 2.89
CA ALA A 330 -17.18 7.17 2.52
C ALA A 330 -17.60 8.54 3.08
N VAL A 331 -16.78 9.16 3.91
CA VAL A 331 -17.06 10.47 4.53
C VAL A 331 -16.00 11.51 4.13
N PRO A 332 -16.32 12.80 4.16
CA PRO A 332 -15.35 13.84 3.82
C PRO A 332 -14.09 13.76 4.71
N PRO A 333 -12.88 13.92 4.15
CA PRO A 333 -11.65 13.89 4.92
C PRO A 333 -11.62 14.97 6.01
N GLY A 334 -11.35 14.57 7.26
CA GLY A 334 -11.31 15.44 8.43
C GLY A 334 -12.68 15.66 9.12
N ASP A 335 -13.77 15.15 8.54
CA ASP A 335 -15.08 15.19 9.20
C ASP A 335 -15.23 14.05 10.20
N VAL A 336 -14.63 14.28 11.38
CA VAL A 336 -14.69 13.32 12.50
C VAL A 336 -16.12 13.13 13.03
N ALA A 337 -17.00 14.13 12.85
CA ALA A 337 -18.39 14.03 13.29
C ALA A 337 -19.13 13.01 12.40
N ALA A 338 -19.11 13.21 11.09
CA ALA A 338 -19.69 12.26 10.15
C ALA A 338 -19.07 10.85 10.28
N LEU A 339 -17.74 10.76 10.47
CA LEU A 339 -17.06 9.48 10.71
C LEU A 339 -17.66 8.77 11.93
N SER A 340 -17.84 9.49 13.05
CA SER A 340 -18.39 8.94 14.29
C SER A 340 -19.84 8.49 14.14
N GLU A 341 -20.67 9.29 13.47
CA GLU A 341 -22.09 8.97 13.21
C GLU A 341 -22.23 7.68 12.38
N ARG A 342 -21.40 7.50 11.34
CA ARG A 342 -21.45 6.30 10.51
C ARG A 342 -20.93 5.06 11.24
N VAL A 343 -19.90 5.19 12.08
CA VAL A 343 -19.47 4.11 12.98
C VAL A 343 -20.58 3.73 13.95
N LEU A 344 -21.22 4.72 14.60
CA LEU A 344 -22.34 4.48 15.52
C LEU A 344 -23.52 3.80 14.83
N SER A 345 -23.88 4.20 13.60
CA SER A 345 -24.97 3.56 12.87
C SER A 345 -24.74 2.07 12.66
N LEU A 346 -23.48 1.69 12.31
CA LEU A 346 -23.09 0.28 12.15
C LEU A 346 -23.04 -0.48 13.48
N LEU A 347 -22.70 0.19 14.58
CA LEU A 347 -22.63 -0.45 15.89
C LEU A 347 -24.00 -0.61 16.55
N LYS A 348 -24.98 0.21 16.20
CA LYS A 348 -26.35 0.20 16.74
C LYS A 348 -27.32 -0.66 15.94
N ASP A 349 -27.05 -0.88 14.65
CA ASP A 349 -27.92 -1.63 13.73
C ASP A 349 -27.21 -2.87 13.20
N ASP A 350 -27.50 -4.02 13.81
CA ASP A 350 -26.92 -5.31 13.44
C ASP A 350 -27.37 -5.76 12.03
N ALA A 351 -28.59 -5.42 11.60
CA ALA A 351 -29.11 -5.78 10.29
C ALA A 351 -28.41 -4.98 9.18
N LEU A 352 -28.24 -3.68 9.39
CA LEU A 352 -27.46 -2.80 8.49
C LEU A 352 -26.03 -3.29 8.39
N ARG A 353 -25.38 -3.58 9.53
CA ARG A 353 -24.00 -4.07 9.58
C ARG A 353 -23.86 -5.40 8.85
N ALA A 354 -24.76 -6.35 9.05
CA ALA A 354 -24.75 -7.64 8.38
C ALA A 354 -24.94 -7.53 6.85
N ARG A 355 -25.86 -6.65 6.40
CA ARG A 355 -26.08 -6.36 4.98
C ARG A 355 -24.82 -5.79 4.33
N MET A 356 -24.22 -4.76 4.95
CA MET A 356 -23.00 -4.15 4.44
C MET A 356 -21.80 -5.11 4.47
N ALA A 357 -21.69 -5.95 5.48
CA ALA A 357 -20.65 -6.98 5.59
C ALA A 357 -20.71 -7.97 4.41
N ALA A 358 -21.91 -8.42 4.05
CA ALA A 358 -22.10 -9.30 2.89
C ALA A 358 -21.73 -8.60 1.57
N ALA A 359 -22.16 -7.34 1.39
CA ALA A 359 -21.82 -6.55 0.22
C ALA A 359 -20.30 -6.24 0.15
N ALA A 360 -19.66 -5.97 1.30
CA ALA A 360 -18.23 -5.76 1.39
C ALA A 360 -17.45 -7.00 0.90
N ALA A 361 -17.75 -8.18 1.43
CA ALA A 361 -17.09 -9.42 1.03
C ALA A 361 -17.26 -9.74 -0.46
N ALA A 362 -18.45 -9.49 -1.00
CA ALA A 362 -18.77 -9.72 -2.41
C ALA A 362 -18.09 -8.71 -3.36
N SER A 363 -17.71 -7.53 -2.86
CA SER A 363 -17.13 -6.45 -3.69
C SER A 363 -15.65 -6.69 -4.05
N ILE A 364 -14.96 -7.62 -3.39
CA ILE A 364 -13.55 -7.92 -3.63
C ILE A 364 -13.39 -9.21 -4.43
N GLY A 365 -13.19 -9.05 -5.75
CA GLY A 365 -13.03 -10.12 -6.72
C GLY A 365 -11.57 -10.46 -7.05
N ARG A 366 -11.40 -11.24 -8.13
CA ARG A 366 -10.08 -11.73 -8.58
C ARG A 366 -9.11 -10.64 -9.02
N GLU A 367 -9.60 -9.46 -9.33
CA GLU A 367 -8.79 -8.29 -9.70
C GLU A 367 -7.91 -7.76 -8.55
N PHE A 368 -8.19 -8.21 -7.30
CA PHE A 368 -7.39 -7.92 -6.12
C PHE A 368 -6.55 -9.12 -5.66
N ASP A 369 -6.55 -10.21 -6.42
CA ASP A 369 -5.71 -11.37 -6.11
C ASP A 369 -4.24 -11.08 -6.41
N ILE A 370 -3.37 -11.38 -5.44
CA ILE A 370 -1.94 -11.05 -5.56
C ILE A 370 -1.24 -11.86 -6.65
N ASP A 371 -1.64 -13.10 -6.89
CA ASP A 371 -1.10 -13.91 -7.98
C ASP A 371 -1.56 -13.38 -9.34
N GLY A 372 -2.81 -12.88 -9.41
CA GLY A 372 -3.33 -12.17 -10.58
C GLY A 372 -2.57 -10.88 -10.86
N MET A 373 -2.18 -10.14 -9.82
CA MET A 373 -1.33 -8.96 -9.94
C MET A 373 0.05 -9.30 -10.54
N VAL A 374 0.69 -10.38 -10.08
CA VAL A 374 1.99 -10.83 -10.62
C VAL A 374 1.85 -11.20 -12.09
N ARG A 375 0.86 -12.04 -12.46
CA ARG A 375 0.60 -12.41 -13.87
C ARG A 375 0.39 -11.20 -14.77
N SER A 376 -0.37 -10.19 -14.32
CA SER A 376 -0.57 -8.96 -15.09
C SER A 376 0.72 -8.17 -15.31
N GLN A 377 1.65 -8.22 -14.36
CA GLN A 377 2.98 -7.63 -14.54
C GLN A 377 3.83 -8.45 -15.52
N GLU A 378 3.81 -9.77 -15.46
CA GLU A 378 4.51 -10.66 -16.40
C GLU A 378 4.03 -10.49 -17.84
N GLU A 379 2.72 -10.37 -18.04
CA GLU A 379 2.11 -10.05 -19.34
C GLU A 379 2.59 -8.71 -19.88
N LEU A 380 2.64 -7.69 -19.02
CA LEU A 380 3.16 -6.37 -19.38
C LEU A 380 4.65 -6.44 -19.78
N TYR A 381 5.47 -7.15 -18.99
CA TYR A 381 6.89 -7.33 -19.29
C TYR A 381 7.10 -8.03 -20.62
N SER A 382 6.40 -9.12 -20.86
CA SER A 382 6.47 -9.91 -22.10
C SER A 382 6.08 -9.07 -23.32
N ARG A 383 4.98 -8.29 -23.19
CA ARG A 383 4.50 -7.39 -24.26
C ARG A 383 5.51 -6.30 -24.60
N LEU A 384 6.13 -5.66 -23.59
CA LEU A 384 7.11 -4.61 -23.80
C LEU A 384 8.40 -5.16 -24.43
N LEU A 385 8.89 -6.32 -24.00
CA LEU A 385 10.06 -6.98 -24.57
C LEU A 385 9.80 -7.45 -26.02
N ALA A 386 8.60 -7.92 -26.36
CA ALA A 386 8.24 -8.32 -27.71
C ALA A 386 8.25 -7.13 -28.69
N ARG A 387 7.79 -5.94 -28.25
CA ARG A 387 7.86 -4.72 -29.05
C ARG A 387 9.29 -4.39 -29.48
N LEU A 388 10.27 -4.55 -28.58
CA LEU A 388 11.69 -4.31 -28.92
C LEU A 388 12.23 -5.27 -29.99
N ARG A 389 11.74 -6.52 -30.01
CA ARG A 389 12.17 -7.54 -30.98
C ARG A 389 11.52 -7.35 -32.38
N GLY A 390 10.34 -6.71 -32.42
CA GLY A 390 9.64 -6.41 -33.67
C GLY A 390 10.15 -5.17 -34.43
N PHE A 391 11.05 -4.40 -33.80
CA PHE A 391 11.72 -3.25 -34.42
C PHE A 391 13.17 -3.58 -34.89
N VAL A 392 13.60 -4.83 -34.75
CA VAL A 392 14.85 -5.38 -35.29
C VAL A 392 14.50 -6.34 -36.44
#